data_6d498ccad05888d9bfdfe0a71e569521
#
_entry.id   6d498ccad05888d9bfdfe0a71e569521
#
_cell.length_a   1.000
_cell.length_b   1.000
_cell.length_c   1.000
_cell.angle_alpha   90.00
_cell.angle_beta   90.00
_cell.angle_gamma   90.00
#
_symmetry.space_group_name_H-M   'P 1'
#
loop_
_entity.id
_entity.type
_entity.pdbx_description
1 polymer ?
#
loop_
_entity_poly.entity_id
_entity_poly.type
_entity_poly.pdbx_seq_one_letter_code
_entity_poly.pdbx_strand_id
1 'polypeptide(L)'
;EPISALDVSIQAQVINLLHDLQERMGLTYLFIAHDLNIVKYISDRIGVMYLGKMVELADSYELITHSIHPYTRSLISAITARQSKRIVLQGDVPSPLNPPSGCRFRTRCPYADEQCANEVPEFKEVSTGHWAACHHLDRVK
;
A
#
# COMPACT_ATOMS: atom_id res chain seq x y z
N GLU A 1 11.03 2.76 -11.42
CA GLU A 1 11.70 2.21 -10.21
C GLU A 1 13.21 2.45 -10.31
N PRO A 2 13.68 3.66 -10.01
CA PRO A 2 15.07 4.05 -10.31
C PRO A 2 16.12 3.31 -9.47
N ILE A 3 15.71 2.68 -8.38
CA ILE A 3 16.63 2.07 -7.40
C ILE A 3 16.47 0.56 -7.21
N SER A 4 15.47 -0.07 -7.81
CA SER A 4 15.17 -1.51 -7.61
C SER A 4 16.25 -2.46 -8.14
N ALA A 5 17.05 -2.03 -9.12
CA ALA A 5 18.13 -2.81 -9.70
C ALA A 5 19.51 -2.58 -9.04
N LEU A 6 19.57 -1.72 -8.01
CA LEU A 6 20.81 -1.36 -7.31
C LEU A 6 21.02 -2.25 -6.09
N ASP A 7 22.25 -2.46 -5.69
CA ASP A 7 22.54 -3.08 -4.40
C ASP A 7 22.16 -2.15 -3.22
N VAL A 8 21.98 -2.73 -2.03
CA VAL A 8 21.46 -2.04 -0.84
C VAL A 8 22.31 -0.81 -0.48
N SER A 9 23.64 -0.88 -0.68
CA SER A 9 24.55 0.21 -0.34
C SER A 9 24.34 1.41 -1.29
N ILE A 10 24.22 1.16 -2.56
CA ILE A 10 23.97 2.18 -3.59
C ILE A 10 22.55 2.73 -3.46
N GLN A 11 21.56 1.89 -3.15
CA GLN A 11 20.19 2.36 -2.86
C GLN A 11 20.18 3.41 -1.75
N ALA A 12 20.88 3.15 -0.63
CA ALA A 12 20.97 4.08 0.49
C ALA A 12 21.62 5.42 0.08
N GLN A 13 22.66 5.38 -0.74
CA GLN A 13 23.32 6.60 -1.23
C GLN A 13 22.39 7.43 -2.11
N VAL A 14 21.65 6.80 -3.03
CA VAL A 14 20.69 7.50 -3.90
C VAL A 14 19.54 8.11 -3.09
N ILE A 15 19.02 7.39 -2.08
CA ILE A 15 17.97 7.90 -1.21
C ILE A 15 18.44 9.12 -0.43
N ASN A 16 19.65 9.07 0.14
CA ASN A 16 20.22 10.22 0.85
C ASN A 16 20.41 11.43 -0.08
N LEU A 17 20.88 11.20 -1.31
CA LEU A 17 21.00 12.26 -2.31
C LEU A 17 19.65 12.89 -2.66
N LEU A 18 18.59 12.07 -2.83
CA LEU A 18 17.25 12.57 -3.10
C LEU A 18 16.72 13.41 -1.93
N HIS A 19 16.97 13.00 -0.69
CA HIS A 19 16.59 13.74 0.50
C HIS A 19 17.33 15.08 0.59
N ASP A 20 18.65 15.08 0.36
CA ASP A 20 19.45 16.32 0.33
C ASP A 20 18.95 17.31 -0.75
N LEU A 21 18.61 16.80 -1.93
CA LEU A 21 18.05 17.62 -3.01
C LEU A 21 16.66 18.15 -2.66
N GLN A 22 15.83 17.35 -2.01
CA GLN A 22 14.51 17.78 -1.53
C GLN A 22 14.63 18.96 -0.57
N GLU A 23 15.52 18.87 0.42
CA GLU A 23 15.74 19.92 1.41
C GLU A 23 16.31 21.20 0.78
N ARG A 24 17.34 21.07 -0.07
CA ARG A 24 18.03 22.23 -0.67
C ARG A 24 17.19 22.96 -1.70
N MET A 25 16.37 22.26 -2.44
CA MET A 25 15.61 22.81 -3.57
C MET A 25 14.10 22.96 -3.30
N GLY A 26 13.61 22.52 -2.13
CA GLY A 26 12.19 22.54 -1.78
C GLY A 26 11.34 21.63 -2.69
N LEU A 27 11.86 20.48 -3.09
CA LEU A 27 11.20 19.59 -4.02
C LEU A 27 10.13 18.73 -3.34
N THR A 28 9.08 18.41 -4.09
CA THR A 28 8.12 17.37 -3.72
C THR A 28 8.28 16.19 -4.68
N TYR A 29 8.43 14.98 -4.13
CA TYR A 29 8.57 13.78 -4.94
C TYR A 29 7.29 12.95 -4.96
N LEU A 30 6.98 12.39 -6.13
CA LEU A 30 6.14 11.21 -6.25
C LEU A 30 7.05 10.00 -6.47
N PHE A 31 7.19 9.16 -5.45
CA PHE A 31 8.07 8.00 -5.48
C PHE A 31 7.25 6.72 -5.69
N ILE A 32 7.57 5.95 -6.75
CA ILE A 32 6.89 4.68 -7.06
C ILE A 32 7.89 3.55 -6.88
N ALA A 33 7.61 2.64 -5.97
CA ALA A 33 8.44 1.48 -5.68
C ALA A 33 7.61 0.30 -5.15
N HIS A 34 8.18 -0.89 -5.21
CA HIS A 34 7.62 -2.10 -4.62
C HIS A 34 8.26 -2.49 -3.28
N ASP A 35 9.39 -1.89 -2.91
CA ASP A 35 10.04 -2.12 -1.62
C ASP A 35 9.46 -1.17 -0.56
N LEU A 36 8.64 -1.74 0.32
CA LEU A 36 7.98 -1.00 1.39
C LEU A 36 8.95 -0.44 2.44
N ASN A 37 10.13 -1.04 2.63
CA ASN A 37 11.11 -0.51 3.58
C ASN A 37 11.66 0.83 3.08
N ILE A 38 11.92 0.93 1.78
CA ILE A 38 12.37 2.16 1.15
C ILE A 38 11.26 3.21 1.19
N VAL A 39 10.04 2.83 0.77
CA VAL A 39 8.88 3.73 0.78
C VAL A 39 8.62 4.29 2.17
N LYS A 40 8.65 3.44 3.21
CA LYS A 40 8.51 3.85 4.61
C LYS A 40 9.55 4.89 5.02
N TYR A 41 10.79 4.77 4.54
CA TYR A 41 11.89 5.65 4.93
C TYR A 41 11.83 7.02 4.26
N ILE A 42 11.43 7.07 2.97
CA ILE A 42 11.51 8.30 2.16
C ILE A 42 10.20 9.11 2.12
N SER A 43 9.05 8.48 2.46
CA SER A 43 7.75 9.08 2.18
C SER A 43 7.07 9.63 3.44
N ASP A 44 6.52 10.86 3.33
CA ASP A 44 5.64 11.44 4.34
C ASP A 44 4.25 10.79 4.29
N ARG A 45 3.75 10.50 3.09
CA ARG A 45 2.47 9.84 2.85
C ARG A 45 2.64 8.64 1.92
N ILE A 46 1.91 7.57 2.17
CA ILE A 46 1.97 6.35 1.38
C ILE A 46 0.59 6.04 0.80
N GLY A 47 0.56 5.85 -0.52
CA GLY A 47 -0.60 5.34 -1.24
C GLY A 47 -0.37 3.90 -1.68
N VAL A 48 -1.30 3.01 -1.35
CA VAL A 48 -1.27 1.61 -1.76
C VAL A 48 -2.22 1.39 -2.92
N MET A 49 -1.73 0.72 -3.96
CA MET A 49 -2.51 0.40 -5.16
C MET A 49 -2.65 -1.11 -5.34
N TYR A 50 -3.79 -1.55 -5.84
CA TYR A 50 -4.03 -2.93 -6.25
C TYR A 50 -4.73 -2.96 -7.61
N LEU A 51 -4.14 -3.66 -8.58
CA LEU A 51 -4.63 -3.74 -9.97
C LEU A 51 -5.04 -2.38 -10.56
N GLY A 52 -4.20 -1.35 -10.38
CA GLY A 52 -4.43 -0.01 -10.92
C GLY A 52 -5.49 0.85 -10.19
N LYS A 53 -5.92 0.45 -9.00
CA LYS A 53 -6.80 1.27 -8.14
C LYS A 53 -6.15 1.56 -6.80
N MET A 54 -6.32 2.79 -6.32
CA MET A 54 -5.97 3.14 -4.96
C MET A 54 -6.86 2.36 -4.00
N VAL A 55 -6.26 1.72 -3.01
CA VAL A 55 -7.00 0.99 -1.97
C VAL A 55 -6.86 1.62 -0.61
N GLU A 56 -5.73 2.29 -0.33
CA GLU A 56 -5.49 3.00 0.92
C GLU A 56 -4.48 4.12 0.72
N LEU A 57 -4.64 5.25 1.43
CA LEU A 57 -3.72 6.39 1.46
C LEU A 57 -3.75 6.99 2.85
N ALA A 58 -2.59 7.14 3.48
CA ALA A 58 -2.45 7.81 4.76
C ALA A 58 -1.05 8.41 4.93
N ASP A 59 -0.84 9.09 6.07
CA ASP A 59 0.49 9.39 6.60
C ASP A 59 1.31 8.09 6.72
N SER A 60 2.61 8.18 6.47
CA SER A 60 3.51 6.99 6.46
C SER A 60 3.47 6.22 7.77
N TYR A 61 3.52 6.92 8.91
CA TYR A 61 3.44 6.29 10.22
C TYR A 61 2.08 5.64 10.46
N GLU A 62 0.98 6.35 10.15
CA GLU A 62 -0.38 5.86 10.31
C GLU A 62 -0.63 4.61 9.45
N LEU A 63 -0.23 4.62 8.19
CA LEU A 63 -0.41 3.49 7.29
C LEU A 63 0.36 2.24 7.76
N ILE A 64 1.59 2.42 8.27
CA ILE A 64 2.42 1.31 8.74
C ILE A 64 1.88 0.70 10.05
N THR A 65 1.37 1.53 10.95
CA THR A 65 0.93 1.10 12.29
C THR A 65 -0.54 0.76 12.37
N HIS A 66 -1.39 1.45 11.59
CA HIS A 66 -2.86 1.38 11.66
C HIS A 66 -3.51 1.17 10.29
N SER A 67 -2.84 0.43 9.38
CA SER A 67 -3.47 0.09 8.10
C SER A 67 -4.82 -0.60 8.27
N ILE A 68 -5.81 -0.17 7.47
CA ILE A 68 -7.21 -0.60 7.59
C ILE A 68 -7.70 -1.41 6.39
N HIS A 69 -7.03 -1.34 5.23
CA HIS A 69 -7.41 -2.16 4.09
C HIS A 69 -6.75 -3.56 4.18
N PRO A 70 -7.47 -4.66 3.93
CA PRO A 70 -6.93 -6.02 4.09
C PRO A 70 -5.68 -6.30 3.27
N TYR A 71 -5.57 -5.74 2.07
CA TYR A 71 -4.37 -5.85 1.23
C TYR A 71 -3.17 -5.13 1.84
N THR A 72 -3.34 -3.89 2.29
CA THR A 72 -2.28 -3.12 2.94
C THR A 72 -1.76 -3.84 4.17
N ARG A 73 -2.65 -4.36 5.02
CA ARG A 73 -2.28 -5.15 6.20
C ARG A 73 -1.44 -6.36 5.85
N SER A 74 -1.79 -7.06 4.77
CA SER A 74 -1.00 -8.22 4.32
C SER A 74 0.41 -7.81 3.88
N LEU A 75 0.55 -6.67 3.16
CA LEU A 75 1.84 -6.13 2.76
C LEU A 75 2.68 -5.72 3.97
N ILE A 76 2.10 -4.96 4.90
CA ILE A 76 2.78 -4.52 6.12
C ILE A 76 3.19 -5.71 6.99
N SER A 77 2.32 -6.73 7.12
CA SER A 77 2.65 -7.94 7.88
C SER A 77 3.86 -8.69 7.31
N ALA A 78 4.11 -8.60 6.01
CA ALA A 78 5.26 -9.24 5.39
C ALA A 78 6.61 -8.59 5.75
N ILE A 79 6.65 -7.28 5.96
CA ILE A 79 7.85 -6.55 6.37
C ILE A 79 8.05 -6.52 7.88
N THR A 80 6.97 -6.64 8.66
CA THR A 80 7.01 -6.65 10.13
C THR A 80 7.04 -8.07 10.73
N ALA A 81 7.16 -9.10 9.91
CA ALA A 81 7.02 -10.52 10.28
C ALA A 81 7.94 -11.01 11.42
N ARG A 82 8.95 -10.22 11.82
CA ARG A 82 9.74 -10.49 13.05
C ARG A 82 8.99 -10.20 14.34
N GLN A 83 7.89 -9.42 14.28
CA GLN A 83 7.13 -8.94 15.45
C GLN A 83 5.68 -9.42 15.47
N SER A 84 5.12 -9.86 14.33
CA SER A 84 3.73 -10.28 14.21
C SER A 84 3.55 -11.48 13.26
N LYS A 85 2.44 -12.20 13.38
CA LYS A 85 2.11 -13.30 12.49
C LYS A 85 1.84 -12.80 11.07
N ARG A 86 2.60 -13.30 10.08
CA ARG A 86 2.43 -12.97 8.66
C ARG A 86 1.03 -13.32 8.17
N ILE A 87 0.36 -12.37 7.52
CA ILE A 87 -0.92 -12.61 6.84
C ILE A 87 -0.64 -13.13 5.44
N VAL A 88 -0.96 -14.39 5.19
CA VAL A 88 -0.79 -15.05 3.89
C VAL A 88 -2.09 -14.92 3.11
N LEU A 89 -2.04 -14.21 1.98
CA LEU A 89 -3.17 -14.12 1.06
C LEU A 89 -3.29 -15.42 0.27
N GLN A 90 -4.52 -15.92 0.12
CA GLN A 90 -4.82 -17.09 -0.70
C GLN A 90 -5.13 -16.67 -2.15
N GLY A 91 -4.92 -17.60 -3.07
CA GLY A 91 -5.19 -17.41 -4.50
C GLY A 91 -4.17 -16.56 -5.24
N ASP A 92 -4.22 -16.65 -6.57
CA ASP A 92 -3.35 -15.95 -7.49
C ASP A 92 -3.77 -14.49 -7.67
N VAL A 93 -2.82 -13.65 -8.11
CA VAL A 93 -3.12 -12.27 -8.49
C VAL A 93 -3.88 -12.30 -9.82
N PRO A 94 -5.11 -11.76 -9.87
CA PRO A 94 -5.86 -11.71 -11.14
C PRO A 94 -5.14 -10.91 -12.22
N SER A 95 -5.43 -11.23 -13.47
CA SER A 95 -4.88 -10.49 -14.60
C SER A 95 -5.33 -9.01 -14.59
N PRO A 96 -4.42 -8.06 -14.75
CA PRO A 96 -4.78 -6.65 -14.88
C PRO A 96 -5.56 -6.33 -16.16
N LEU A 97 -5.46 -7.20 -17.18
CA LEU A 97 -6.21 -7.04 -18.45
C LEU A 97 -7.69 -7.37 -18.29
N ASN A 98 -8.03 -8.25 -17.35
CA ASN A 98 -9.42 -8.61 -17.05
C ASN A 98 -9.61 -8.66 -15.52
N PRO A 99 -9.64 -7.50 -14.85
CA PRO A 99 -9.77 -7.44 -13.43
C PRO A 99 -11.14 -7.93 -12.94
N PRO A 100 -11.24 -8.47 -11.73
CA PRO A 100 -12.51 -8.86 -11.12
C PRO A 100 -13.53 -7.71 -11.11
N SER A 101 -14.83 -8.04 -11.26
CA SER A 101 -15.93 -7.09 -11.04
C SER A 101 -15.96 -6.58 -9.60
N GLY A 102 -16.58 -5.43 -9.36
CA GLY A 102 -16.70 -4.85 -8.04
C GLY A 102 -15.33 -4.53 -7.42
N CYS A 103 -15.11 -4.97 -6.18
CA CYS A 103 -13.84 -4.81 -5.51
C CYS A 103 -12.76 -5.67 -6.17
N ARG A 104 -11.70 -5.05 -6.70
CA ARG A 104 -10.61 -5.77 -7.40
C ARG A 104 -9.84 -6.75 -6.49
N PHE A 105 -9.83 -6.51 -5.19
CA PHE A 105 -9.16 -7.38 -4.21
C PHE A 105 -10.03 -8.54 -3.72
N ARG A 106 -11.33 -8.60 -4.06
CA ARG A 106 -12.29 -9.57 -3.52
C ARG A 106 -11.88 -11.04 -3.64
N THR A 107 -11.19 -11.42 -4.71
CA THR A 107 -10.78 -12.81 -4.96
C THR A 107 -9.71 -13.31 -3.99
N ARG A 108 -9.06 -12.40 -3.27
CA ARG A 108 -7.99 -12.69 -2.29
C ARG A 108 -8.30 -12.14 -0.90
N CYS A 109 -9.44 -11.46 -0.74
CA CYS A 109 -9.84 -10.83 0.51
C CYS A 109 -10.55 -11.84 1.42
N PRO A 110 -10.10 -12.06 2.66
CA PRO A 110 -10.77 -12.98 3.60
C PRO A 110 -12.13 -12.45 4.09
N TYR A 111 -12.45 -11.18 3.84
CA TYR A 111 -13.70 -10.52 4.24
C TYR A 111 -14.67 -10.31 3.09
N ALA A 112 -14.35 -10.82 1.88
CA ALA A 112 -15.16 -10.59 0.70
C ALA A 112 -16.54 -11.26 0.80
N ASP A 113 -17.55 -10.54 0.32
CA ASP A 113 -18.93 -11.00 0.25
C ASP A 113 -19.58 -10.62 -1.09
N GLU A 114 -20.90 -10.77 -1.18
CA GLU A 114 -21.67 -10.47 -2.39
C GLU A 114 -21.60 -8.98 -2.78
N GLN A 115 -21.58 -8.06 -1.81
CA GLN A 115 -21.42 -6.64 -2.09
C GLN A 115 -20.08 -6.37 -2.77
N CYS A 116 -19.01 -7.00 -2.29
CA CYS A 116 -17.68 -6.87 -2.90
C CYS A 116 -17.63 -7.40 -4.35
N ALA A 117 -18.50 -8.33 -4.72
CA ALA A 117 -18.57 -8.86 -6.08
C ALA A 117 -19.32 -7.92 -7.04
N ASN A 118 -20.34 -7.21 -6.54
CA ASN A 118 -21.26 -6.43 -7.34
C ASN A 118 -20.90 -4.94 -7.39
N GLU A 119 -20.27 -4.39 -6.35
CA GLU A 119 -20.03 -2.96 -6.20
C GLU A 119 -18.54 -2.65 -6.08
N VAL A 120 -18.11 -1.58 -6.76
CA VAL A 120 -16.76 -1.01 -6.57
C VAL A 120 -16.77 -0.18 -5.30
N PRO A 121 -15.91 -0.47 -4.31
CA PRO A 121 -15.84 0.34 -3.11
C PRO A 121 -15.36 1.76 -3.45
N GLU A 122 -16.04 2.75 -2.89
CA GLU A 122 -15.65 4.15 -3.00
C GLU A 122 -14.35 4.40 -2.24
N PHE A 123 -13.42 5.14 -2.87
CA PHE A 123 -12.22 5.63 -2.20
C PHE A 123 -12.55 6.93 -1.47
N LYS A 124 -12.70 6.85 -0.16
CA LYS A 124 -13.15 7.97 0.68
C LYS A 124 -12.32 8.14 1.93
N GLU A 125 -12.35 9.33 2.49
CA GLU A 125 -11.75 9.63 3.77
C GLU A 125 -12.56 8.95 4.90
N VAL A 126 -11.88 8.15 5.70
CA VAL A 126 -12.47 7.38 6.80
C VAL A 126 -12.10 7.93 8.17
N SER A 127 -10.99 8.62 8.23
CA SER A 127 -10.55 9.48 9.33
C SER A 127 -9.64 10.57 8.78
N THR A 128 -9.39 11.61 9.52
CA THR A 128 -8.60 12.77 9.07
C THR A 128 -7.28 12.33 8.41
N GLY A 129 -7.12 12.61 7.13
CA GLY A 129 -5.93 12.27 6.33
C GLY A 129 -5.78 10.79 5.97
N HIS A 130 -6.71 9.90 6.36
CA HIS A 130 -6.68 8.48 6.08
C HIS A 130 -7.84 8.08 5.16
N TRP A 131 -7.52 7.60 3.97
CA TRP A 131 -8.45 7.26 2.90
C TRP A 131 -8.39 5.77 2.59
N ALA A 132 -9.55 5.14 2.37
CA ALA A 132 -9.59 3.73 1.99
C ALA A 132 -10.77 3.41 1.08
N ALA A 133 -10.62 2.35 0.27
CA ALA A 133 -11.63 1.80 -0.61
C ALA A 133 -12.01 0.38 -0.15
N CYS A 134 -12.89 0.26 0.83
CA CYS A 134 -13.37 -1.03 1.34
C CYS A 134 -14.80 -0.91 1.86
N HIS A 135 -15.63 -1.93 1.60
CA HIS A 135 -17.00 -2.00 2.13
C HIS A 135 -17.05 -2.40 3.61
N HIS A 136 -16.01 -3.09 4.11
CA HIS A 136 -16.00 -3.79 5.40
C HIS A 136 -14.83 -3.40 6.31
N LEU A 137 -14.56 -2.09 6.43
CA LEU A 137 -13.48 -1.59 7.31
C LEU A 137 -13.68 -1.96 8.78
N ASP A 138 -14.93 -2.13 9.20
CA ASP A 138 -15.34 -2.56 10.55
C ASP A 138 -14.94 -4.01 10.88
N ARG A 139 -14.80 -4.87 9.85
CA ARG A 139 -14.44 -6.28 9.99
C ARG A 139 -12.92 -6.52 9.96
N VAL A 140 -12.16 -5.56 9.52
CA VAL A 140 -10.70 -5.65 9.37
C VAL A 140 -10.04 -5.30 10.70
N LYS A 141 -9.76 -6.32 11.52
CA LYS A 141 -9.14 -6.19 12.85
C LYS A 141 -7.69 -6.62 12.85
#